data_07e55fff07dc8417899a9f246126f93d
#
_entry.id   07e55fff07dc8417899a9f246126f93d
#
_cell.length_a   1.000
_cell.length_b   1.000
_cell.length_c   1.000
_cell.angle_alpha   90.00
_cell.angle_beta   90.00
_cell.angle_gamma   90.00
#
_symmetry.space_group_name_H-M   'P 1'
#
loop_
_entity.id
_entity.type
_entity.pdbx_description
1 polymer ?
#
loop_
_entity_poly.entity_id
_entity_poly.type
_entity_poly.pdbx_seq_one_letter_code
_entity_poly.pdbx_strand_id
1 'polypeptide(L)'
;STLELNPIRMMPDSKGRLTPVACDFKCSFDLDNPGWKRLDLPAHLFASDYSEFEQEINQLRTYQGQSDVFVMNPKGTITAPTFGGGANALVTELLGERATISSDFGGNPPYEKMFQISKICFKYWIRQSNVLFIIGGKANNTDIYETFRAMADALRDHFNTYGPTPLFVVIGRGGPNLIRGMSYMRDTLENLKLPYKIFGHDSAMSEVVNYALNIDMWMEKDGRKQVAESLGITAGAKKAIGAK
;
A
#
# COMPACT_ATOMS: atom_id res chain seq x y z
N SER A 1 20.59 6.88 -5.88
CA SER A 1 21.37 6.08 -6.84
C SER A 1 22.62 5.55 -6.18
N THR A 2 22.98 4.32 -6.48
CA THR A 2 24.19 3.65 -5.98
C THR A 2 25.01 3.14 -7.15
N LEU A 3 26.35 3.16 -6.99
CA LEU A 3 27.30 2.55 -7.92
C LEU A 3 28.28 1.70 -7.11
N GLU A 4 28.37 0.44 -7.43
CA GLU A 4 29.36 -0.51 -6.90
C GLU A 4 30.31 -0.92 -8.02
N LEU A 5 31.60 -0.85 -7.75
CA LEU A 5 32.68 -1.31 -8.65
C LEU A 5 33.44 -2.44 -7.94
N ASN A 6 33.27 -3.68 -8.38
CA ASN A 6 33.87 -4.82 -7.72
C ASN A 6 34.08 -6.00 -8.70
N PRO A 7 35.35 -6.45 -8.93
CA PRO A 7 36.59 -5.90 -8.38
C PRO A 7 37.14 -4.71 -9.18
N ILE A 8 37.98 -3.92 -8.54
CA ILE A 8 38.91 -3.00 -9.22
C ILE A 8 40.30 -3.70 -9.25
N ARG A 9 40.87 -3.83 -10.42
CA ARG A 9 42.20 -4.42 -10.59
C ARG A 9 43.18 -3.41 -11.16
N MET A 10 44.42 -3.48 -10.72
CA MET A 10 45.52 -2.73 -11.32
C MET A 10 46.04 -3.48 -12.54
N MET A 11 45.95 -2.87 -13.70
CA MET A 11 46.36 -3.44 -14.97
C MET A 11 47.38 -2.53 -15.66
N PRO A 12 48.43 -3.07 -16.35
CA PRO A 12 49.35 -2.25 -17.10
C PRO A 12 48.68 -1.62 -18.32
N ASP A 13 48.88 -0.30 -18.51
CA ASP A 13 48.52 0.40 -19.73
C ASP A 13 49.47 0.09 -20.89
N SER A 14 49.29 0.68 -22.06
CA SER A 14 50.13 0.53 -23.21
C SER A 14 51.58 0.98 -23.02
N LYS A 15 51.85 1.72 -21.91
CA LYS A 15 53.19 2.18 -21.51
C LYS A 15 53.75 1.46 -20.31
N GLY A 16 53.10 0.36 -19.89
CA GLY A 16 53.48 -0.45 -18.74
C GLY A 16 53.17 0.19 -17.37
N ARG A 17 52.44 1.26 -17.28
CA ARG A 17 52.05 1.90 -16.02
C ARG A 17 50.79 1.23 -15.49
N LEU A 18 50.76 0.89 -14.20
CA LEU A 18 49.59 0.32 -13.53
C LEU A 18 48.46 1.35 -13.45
N THR A 19 47.33 0.98 -14.01
CA THR A 19 46.11 1.80 -14.03
C THR A 19 44.95 1.02 -13.41
N PRO A 20 44.13 1.61 -12.53
CA PRO A 20 42.96 0.93 -11.99
C PRO A 20 41.90 0.72 -13.07
N VAL A 21 41.42 -0.51 -13.19
CA VAL A 21 40.38 -0.94 -14.12
C VAL A 21 39.21 -1.53 -13.32
N ALA A 22 38.04 -0.99 -13.48
CA ALA A 22 36.81 -1.61 -12.96
C ALA A 22 36.48 -2.80 -13.86
N CYS A 23 36.52 -4.02 -13.30
CA CYS A 23 36.28 -5.25 -14.05
C CYS A 23 34.76 -5.55 -14.16
N ASP A 24 33.99 -5.06 -13.22
CA ASP A 24 32.53 -5.18 -13.20
C ASP A 24 31.92 -4.00 -12.45
N PHE A 25 30.65 -3.73 -12.71
CA PHE A 25 29.91 -2.70 -11.98
C PHE A 25 28.47 -3.11 -11.76
N LYS A 26 27.89 -2.65 -10.66
CA LYS A 26 26.46 -2.71 -10.37
C LYS A 26 25.95 -1.30 -10.10
N CYS A 27 24.90 -0.89 -10.82
CA CYS A 27 24.27 0.40 -10.65
C CYS A 27 22.81 0.25 -10.28
N SER A 28 22.35 1.11 -9.36
CA SER A 28 20.94 1.33 -9.10
C SER A 28 20.64 2.82 -9.23
N PHE A 29 19.66 3.16 -10.04
CA PHE A 29 19.26 4.54 -10.30
C PHE A 29 17.97 4.86 -9.56
N ASP A 30 17.95 5.99 -8.88
CA ASP A 30 16.73 6.60 -8.39
C ASP A 30 16.06 7.35 -9.56
N LEU A 31 15.06 6.73 -10.15
CA LEU A 31 14.37 7.24 -11.34
C LEU A 31 13.58 8.52 -11.08
N ASP A 32 13.22 8.79 -9.82
CA ASP A 32 12.52 10.01 -9.41
C ASP A 32 13.46 11.21 -9.24
N ASN A 33 14.78 11.01 -9.31
CA ASN A 33 15.75 12.08 -9.17
C ASN A 33 15.69 13.04 -10.37
N PRO A 34 15.34 14.33 -10.17
CA PRO A 34 15.22 15.30 -11.26
C PRO A 34 16.54 15.55 -12.01
N GLY A 35 17.69 15.15 -11.47
CA GLY A 35 18.98 15.22 -12.14
C GLY A 35 19.04 14.45 -13.45
N TRP A 36 18.30 13.32 -13.56
CA TRP A 36 18.28 12.51 -14.78
C TRP A 36 17.61 13.22 -15.97
N LYS A 37 16.64 14.11 -15.71
CA LYS A 37 15.96 14.90 -16.74
C LYS A 37 16.90 15.86 -17.51
N ARG A 38 18.09 16.12 -16.93
CA ARG A 38 19.12 16.98 -17.56
C ARG A 38 20.04 16.20 -18.50
N LEU A 39 19.99 14.87 -18.40
CA LEU A 39 20.82 13.99 -19.20
C LEU A 39 19.95 13.43 -20.31
N ASP A 40 19.87 13.95 -21.45
CA ASP A 40 19.05 13.49 -22.59
C ASP A 40 19.26 11.97 -22.88
N LEU A 41 18.85 11.15 -21.91
CA LEU A 41 19.01 9.71 -21.95
C LEU A 41 17.80 9.06 -22.63
N PRO A 42 17.99 7.98 -23.38
CA PRO A 42 16.89 7.28 -24.03
C PRO A 42 15.80 6.86 -23.03
N ALA A 43 14.54 7.13 -23.34
CA ALA A 43 13.39 6.88 -22.45
C ALA A 43 13.28 5.42 -22.01
N HIS A 44 13.70 4.46 -22.83
CA HIS A 44 13.67 3.03 -22.47
C HIS A 44 14.61 2.64 -21.33
N LEU A 45 15.63 3.46 -21.01
CA LEU A 45 16.48 3.24 -19.83
C LEU A 45 15.76 3.52 -18.53
N PHE A 46 14.65 4.24 -18.58
CA PHE A 46 13.82 4.63 -17.45
C PHE A 46 12.41 4.06 -17.53
N ALA A 47 12.15 3.19 -18.53
CA ALA A 47 10.91 2.46 -18.60
C ALA A 47 10.85 1.51 -17.39
N SER A 48 10.08 1.89 -16.40
CA SER A 48 9.70 0.98 -15.32
C SER A 48 8.55 0.13 -15.84
N ASP A 49 8.62 -1.18 -15.63
CA ASP A 49 7.52 -2.10 -15.89
C ASP A 49 6.42 -1.91 -14.83
N TYR A 50 5.84 -0.70 -14.77
CA TYR A 50 4.70 -0.44 -13.90
C TYR A 50 3.52 -1.30 -14.31
N SER A 51 2.94 -1.99 -13.36
CA SER A 51 1.65 -2.66 -13.52
C SER A 51 0.55 -1.63 -13.88
N GLU A 52 -0.55 -2.08 -14.44
CA GLU A 52 -1.71 -1.21 -14.72
C GLU A 52 -2.17 -0.45 -13.46
N PHE A 53 -2.16 -1.12 -12.32
CA PHE A 53 -2.44 -0.51 -11.02
C PHE A 53 -1.50 0.66 -10.69
N GLU A 54 -0.19 0.46 -10.83
CA GLU A 54 0.81 1.50 -10.55
C GLU A 54 0.72 2.65 -11.56
N GLN A 55 0.36 2.36 -12.79
CA GLN A 55 0.12 3.39 -13.80
C GLN A 55 -1.09 4.27 -13.44
N GLU A 56 -2.22 3.67 -13.02
CA GLU A 56 -3.39 4.41 -12.54
C GLU A 56 -3.05 5.29 -11.32
N ILE A 57 -2.29 4.78 -10.37
CA ILE A 57 -1.83 5.55 -9.20
C ILE A 57 -0.93 6.71 -9.61
N ASN A 58 0.01 6.48 -10.52
CA ASN A 58 0.96 7.50 -10.96
C ASN A 58 0.28 8.69 -11.65
N GLN A 59 -0.87 8.49 -12.29
CA GLN A 59 -1.67 9.57 -12.86
C GLN A 59 -2.23 10.54 -11.79
N LEU A 60 -2.34 10.09 -10.54
CA LEU A 60 -2.80 10.90 -9.41
C LEU A 60 -1.66 11.62 -8.67
N ARG A 61 -0.41 11.46 -9.10
CA ARG A 61 0.72 12.17 -8.51
C ARG A 61 0.57 13.67 -8.70
N THR A 62 0.44 14.38 -7.59
CA THR A 62 0.37 15.83 -7.52
C THR A 62 1.37 16.33 -6.49
N TYR A 63 1.65 17.63 -6.51
CA TYR A 63 2.55 18.25 -5.55
C TYR A 63 2.10 18.11 -4.09
N GLN A 64 0.79 18.03 -3.84
CA GLN A 64 0.24 17.98 -2.48
C GLN A 64 -0.03 16.54 -2.03
N GLY A 65 0.62 16.15 -0.94
CA GLY A 65 0.51 14.84 -0.31
C GLY A 65 1.27 13.74 -1.08
N GLN A 66 1.81 12.80 -0.34
CA GLN A 66 2.45 11.62 -0.89
C GLN A 66 1.40 10.60 -1.35
N SER A 67 1.71 9.91 -2.41
CA SER A 67 0.84 8.87 -2.99
C SER A 67 1.67 7.76 -3.64
N ASP A 68 2.78 7.42 -3.00
CA ASP A 68 3.63 6.35 -3.48
C ASP A 68 3.01 5.01 -3.11
N VAL A 69 2.60 4.25 -4.11
CA VAL A 69 2.01 2.92 -3.95
C VAL A 69 2.64 1.98 -4.97
N PHE A 70 3.15 0.87 -4.49
CA PHE A 70 3.79 -0.15 -5.29
C PHE A 70 3.21 -1.52 -4.97
N VAL A 71 3.15 -2.39 -5.97
CA VAL A 71 2.79 -3.79 -5.78
C VAL A 71 3.92 -4.50 -5.05
N MET A 72 3.60 -5.18 -3.93
CA MET A 72 4.54 -6.04 -3.21
C MET A 72 4.38 -7.49 -3.62
N ASN A 73 3.21 -8.04 -3.38
CA ASN A 73 2.88 -9.41 -3.76
C ASN A 73 1.48 -9.48 -4.38
N PRO A 74 1.37 -9.77 -5.68
CA PRO A 74 0.07 -9.92 -6.34
C PRO A 74 -0.82 -11.03 -5.73
N LYS A 75 -0.25 -11.94 -4.95
CA LYS A 75 -0.95 -13.02 -4.26
C LYS A 75 -1.14 -12.75 -2.76
N GLY A 76 -0.74 -11.58 -2.29
CA GLY A 76 -0.91 -11.17 -0.90
C GLY A 76 -2.38 -11.15 -0.47
N THR A 77 -2.60 -11.25 0.82
CA THR A 77 -3.93 -11.34 1.45
C THR A 77 -4.25 -10.17 2.37
N ILE A 78 -3.27 -9.28 2.61
CA ILE A 78 -3.43 -8.08 3.42
C ILE A 78 -3.18 -6.86 2.55
N THR A 79 -4.21 -6.04 2.32
CA THR A 79 -4.03 -4.74 1.69
C THR A 79 -3.81 -3.69 2.76
N ALA A 80 -2.61 -3.11 2.79
CA ALA A 80 -2.16 -2.24 3.85
C ALA A 80 -1.92 -0.79 3.38
N PRO A 81 -2.95 0.08 3.30
CA PRO A 81 -2.76 1.51 3.18
C PRO A 81 -2.02 2.06 4.40
N THR A 82 -0.78 2.51 4.19
CA THR A 82 0.13 2.95 5.25
C THR A 82 0.43 4.44 5.13
N PHE A 83 0.52 5.11 6.26
CA PHE A 83 0.74 6.55 6.34
C PHE A 83 2.08 6.85 7.02
N GLY A 84 3.02 7.37 6.24
CA GLY A 84 4.36 7.74 6.65
C GLY A 84 5.41 6.67 6.32
N GLY A 85 6.53 7.09 5.70
CA GLY A 85 7.56 6.19 5.18
C GLY A 85 8.17 5.26 6.23
N GLY A 86 8.40 5.76 7.45
CA GLY A 86 8.90 4.91 8.55
C GLY A 86 7.89 3.84 8.97
N ALA A 87 6.61 4.17 9.01
CA ALA A 87 5.55 3.20 9.28
C ALA A 87 5.45 2.18 8.15
N ASN A 88 5.52 2.64 6.90
CA ASN A 88 5.48 1.76 5.73
C ASN A 88 6.62 0.75 5.73
N ALA A 89 7.85 1.18 6.00
CA ALA A 89 9.01 0.29 6.05
C ALA A 89 8.81 -0.84 7.09
N LEU A 90 8.40 -0.48 8.31
CA LEU A 90 8.15 -1.44 9.38
C LEU A 90 7.00 -2.40 9.03
N VAL A 91 5.88 -1.88 8.53
CA VAL A 91 4.68 -2.67 8.20
C VAL A 91 4.98 -3.63 7.06
N THR A 92 5.64 -3.17 6.01
CA THR A 92 6.00 -3.99 4.85
C THR A 92 6.94 -5.12 5.26
N GLU A 93 7.93 -4.84 6.11
CA GLU A 93 8.86 -5.85 6.62
C GLU A 93 8.13 -6.91 7.44
N LEU A 94 7.25 -6.50 8.37
CA LEU A 94 6.55 -7.43 9.26
C LEU A 94 5.46 -8.25 8.55
N LEU A 95 4.77 -7.68 7.55
CA LEU A 95 3.78 -8.40 6.76
C LEU A 95 4.42 -9.36 5.74
N GLY A 96 5.60 -9.02 5.25
CA GLY A 96 6.31 -9.82 4.24
C GLY A 96 5.45 -10.10 3.01
N GLU A 97 5.42 -11.35 2.57
CA GLU A 97 4.67 -11.78 1.38
C GLU A 97 3.14 -11.70 1.51
N ARG A 98 2.62 -11.41 2.70
CA ARG A 98 1.17 -11.22 2.89
C ARG A 98 0.69 -9.85 2.43
N ALA A 99 1.58 -8.86 2.31
CA ALA A 99 1.26 -7.54 1.83
C ALA A 99 1.01 -7.52 0.32
N THR A 100 -0.15 -7.01 -0.12
CA THR A 100 -0.43 -6.79 -1.55
C THR A 100 0.32 -5.58 -2.08
N ILE A 101 0.39 -4.51 -1.28
CA ILE A 101 0.98 -3.23 -1.63
C ILE A 101 1.91 -2.72 -0.53
N SER A 102 2.89 -1.92 -0.94
CA SER A 102 3.63 -0.98 -0.12
C SER A 102 3.13 0.43 -0.43
N SER A 103 2.84 1.24 0.56
CA SER A 103 2.29 2.57 0.33
C SER A 103 2.73 3.60 1.36
N ASP A 104 2.92 4.84 0.92
CA ASP A 104 3.12 5.99 1.79
C ASP A 104 2.18 7.13 1.44
N PHE A 105 1.23 7.40 2.32
CA PHE A 105 0.24 8.47 2.19
C PHE A 105 0.50 9.63 3.16
N GLY A 106 1.77 10.02 3.29
CA GLY A 106 2.17 11.16 4.11
C GLY A 106 1.78 12.53 3.52
N GLY A 107 2.15 13.60 4.25
CA GLY A 107 2.05 14.97 3.73
C GLY A 107 0.64 15.52 3.59
N ASN A 108 -0.31 15.05 4.39
CA ASN A 108 -1.70 15.56 4.43
C ASN A 108 -2.39 15.57 3.06
N PRO A 109 -2.60 14.41 2.41
CA PRO A 109 -3.27 14.36 1.12
C PRO A 109 -4.71 14.90 1.24
N PRO A 110 -5.17 15.70 0.27
CA PRO A 110 -6.55 16.20 0.27
C PRO A 110 -7.53 15.04 0.05
N TYR A 111 -8.78 15.25 0.53
CA TYR A 111 -9.86 14.26 0.42
C TYR A 111 -9.97 13.63 -0.97
N GLU A 112 -10.07 14.44 -2.02
CA GLU A 112 -10.28 13.95 -3.39
C GLU A 112 -9.16 13.02 -3.85
N LYS A 113 -7.90 13.40 -3.61
CA LYS A 113 -6.75 12.57 -3.93
C LYS A 113 -6.79 11.25 -3.18
N MET A 114 -7.03 11.30 -1.86
CA MET A 114 -7.09 10.10 -1.02
C MET A 114 -8.27 9.20 -1.43
N PHE A 115 -9.40 9.77 -1.81
CA PHE A 115 -10.57 9.04 -2.29
C PHE A 115 -10.25 8.29 -3.60
N GLN A 116 -9.67 8.95 -4.59
CA GLN A 116 -9.33 8.33 -5.88
C GLN A 116 -8.28 7.22 -5.72
N ILE A 117 -7.22 7.47 -4.94
CA ILE A 117 -6.21 6.44 -4.65
C ILE A 117 -6.84 5.23 -3.97
N SER A 118 -7.70 5.46 -2.95
CA SER A 118 -8.40 4.38 -2.26
C SER A 118 -9.30 3.59 -3.18
N LYS A 119 -10.01 4.24 -4.09
CA LYS A 119 -10.83 3.55 -5.13
C LYS A 119 -9.98 2.61 -5.98
N ILE A 120 -8.83 3.09 -6.45
CA ILE A 120 -7.91 2.27 -7.26
C ILE A 120 -7.40 1.10 -6.43
N CYS A 121 -6.90 1.34 -5.20
CA CYS A 121 -6.43 0.28 -4.32
C CYS A 121 -7.52 -0.78 -4.06
N PHE A 122 -8.75 -0.35 -3.79
CA PHE A 122 -9.85 -1.26 -3.50
C PHE A 122 -10.32 -2.03 -4.73
N LYS A 123 -10.36 -1.39 -5.91
CA LYS A 123 -10.67 -2.04 -7.19
C LYS A 123 -9.77 -3.25 -7.45
N TYR A 124 -8.47 -3.09 -7.23
CA TYR A 124 -7.49 -4.12 -7.55
C TYR A 124 -7.33 -5.18 -6.46
N TRP A 125 -7.43 -4.80 -5.17
CA TRP A 125 -6.92 -5.65 -4.10
C TRP A 125 -7.97 -6.17 -3.12
N ILE A 126 -9.07 -5.45 -2.87
CA ILE A 126 -10.03 -5.82 -1.81
C ILE A 126 -10.65 -7.20 -2.01
N ARG A 127 -10.96 -7.59 -3.23
CA ARG A 127 -11.64 -8.87 -3.52
C ARG A 127 -10.81 -10.09 -3.13
N GLN A 128 -9.50 -10.02 -3.23
CA GLN A 128 -8.60 -11.10 -2.82
C GLN A 128 -8.16 -11.00 -1.36
N SER A 129 -8.22 -9.81 -0.77
CA SER A 129 -7.75 -9.57 0.59
C SER A 129 -8.66 -10.20 1.63
N ASN A 130 -8.04 -10.74 2.66
CA ASN A 130 -8.68 -11.13 3.91
C ASN A 130 -8.79 -9.92 4.85
N VAL A 131 -7.77 -9.06 4.82
CA VAL A 131 -7.67 -7.91 5.72
C VAL A 131 -7.40 -6.62 4.93
N LEU A 132 -8.20 -5.59 5.21
CA LEU A 132 -7.86 -4.21 4.92
C LEU A 132 -7.20 -3.62 6.17
N PHE A 133 -5.92 -3.28 6.07
CA PHE A 133 -5.10 -2.87 7.20
C PHE A 133 -4.69 -1.40 7.07
N ILE A 134 -5.45 -0.49 7.66
CA ILE A 134 -5.19 0.95 7.64
C ILE A 134 -4.31 1.31 8.82
N ILE A 135 -3.04 1.65 8.57
CA ILE A 135 -2.07 1.88 9.64
C ILE A 135 -1.16 3.08 9.36
N GLY A 136 -0.65 3.65 10.43
CA GLY A 136 0.36 4.71 10.38
C GLY A 136 0.72 5.18 11.77
N GLY A 137 1.82 5.88 11.87
CA GLY A 137 2.25 6.53 13.11
C GLY A 137 1.30 7.65 13.54
N LYS A 138 1.61 8.27 14.68
CA LYS A 138 0.91 9.47 15.14
C LYS A 138 1.27 10.64 14.20
N ALA A 139 0.29 11.11 13.44
CA ALA A 139 0.47 12.23 12.53
C ALA A 139 0.58 13.55 13.29
N ASN A 140 1.45 14.45 12.81
CA ASN A 140 1.55 15.81 13.32
C ASN A 140 0.59 16.76 12.58
N ASN A 141 0.49 16.63 11.26
CA ASN A 141 -0.21 17.57 10.38
C ASN A 141 -1.25 16.92 9.46
N THR A 142 -1.28 15.59 9.34
CA THR A 142 -2.29 14.92 8.53
C THR A 142 -3.63 14.93 9.24
N ASP A 143 -4.66 15.44 8.60
CA ASP A 143 -6.04 15.39 9.09
C ASP A 143 -6.59 13.95 8.96
N ILE A 144 -6.75 13.29 10.11
CA ILE A 144 -7.23 11.90 10.14
C ILE A 144 -8.68 11.80 9.69
N TYR A 145 -9.51 12.81 9.99
CA TYR A 145 -10.90 12.81 9.55
C TYR A 145 -11.00 12.83 8.02
N GLU A 146 -10.26 13.72 7.36
CA GLU A 146 -10.32 13.83 5.90
C GLU A 146 -9.82 12.55 5.20
N THR A 147 -8.72 11.97 5.68
CA THR A 147 -8.17 10.74 5.10
C THR A 147 -9.08 9.52 5.36
N PHE A 148 -9.64 9.40 6.57
CA PHE A 148 -10.55 8.29 6.89
C PHE A 148 -11.89 8.43 6.20
N ARG A 149 -12.43 9.65 6.09
CA ARG A 149 -13.65 9.92 5.32
C ARG A 149 -13.48 9.49 3.88
N ALA A 150 -12.38 9.88 3.25
CA ALA A 150 -12.07 9.52 1.87
C ALA A 150 -11.99 7.99 1.66
N MET A 151 -11.30 7.29 2.57
CA MET A 151 -11.19 5.83 2.50
C MET A 151 -12.52 5.12 2.78
N ALA A 152 -13.29 5.61 3.75
CA ALA A 152 -14.61 5.07 4.09
C ALA A 152 -15.60 5.22 2.92
N ASP A 153 -15.60 6.39 2.27
CA ASP A 153 -16.44 6.66 1.11
C ASP A 153 -16.02 5.81 -0.10
N ALA A 154 -14.71 5.63 -0.32
CA ALA A 154 -14.20 4.75 -1.36
C ALA A 154 -14.56 3.28 -1.11
N LEU A 155 -14.56 2.83 0.16
CA LEU A 155 -14.98 1.48 0.52
C LEU A 155 -16.47 1.28 0.28
N ARG A 156 -17.29 2.25 0.63
CA ARG A 156 -18.74 2.25 0.34
C ARG A 156 -19.00 2.20 -1.17
N ASP A 157 -18.30 3.02 -1.95
CA ASP A 157 -18.37 3.02 -3.41
C ASP A 157 -17.98 1.67 -4.01
N HIS A 158 -16.91 1.06 -3.49
CA HIS A 158 -16.49 -0.29 -3.89
C HIS A 158 -17.58 -1.34 -3.64
N PHE A 159 -18.20 -1.34 -2.47
CA PHE A 159 -19.27 -2.29 -2.12
C PHE A 159 -20.54 -2.05 -2.95
N ASN A 160 -20.86 -0.80 -3.27
CA ASN A 160 -21.98 -0.47 -4.15
C ASN A 160 -21.73 -0.92 -5.60
N THR A 161 -20.48 -0.82 -6.07
CA THR A 161 -20.10 -1.12 -7.46
C THR A 161 -19.91 -2.62 -7.69
N TYR A 162 -19.21 -3.29 -6.76
CA TYR A 162 -18.76 -4.68 -6.94
C TYR A 162 -19.48 -5.68 -6.03
N GLY A 163 -20.34 -5.20 -5.15
CA GLY A 163 -21.03 -6.01 -4.16
C GLY A 163 -20.20 -6.31 -2.90
N PRO A 164 -20.83 -6.92 -1.89
CA PRO A 164 -20.18 -7.22 -0.63
C PRO A 164 -19.04 -8.23 -0.81
N THR A 165 -17.94 -7.99 -0.11
CA THR A 165 -16.73 -8.84 -0.12
C THR A 165 -16.40 -9.23 1.32
N PRO A 166 -16.14 -10.51 1.62
CA PRO A 166 -15.71 -10.94 2.95
C PRO A 166 -14.34 -10.34 3.28
N LEU A 167 -14.33 -9.40 4.20
CA LEU A 167 -13.17 -8.60 4.56
C LEU A 167 -13.21 -8.29 6.06
N PHE A 168 -12.07 -8.32 6.71
CA PHE A 168 -11.90 -7.78 8.07
C PHE A 168 -11.10 -6.48 8.02
N VAL A 169 -11.53 -5.46 8.75
CA VAL A 169 -10.84 -4.17 8.73
C VAL A 169 -10.10 -3.94 10.06
N VAL A 170 -8.79 -3.73 9.97
CA VAL A 170 -7.93 -3.42 11.12
C VAL A 170 -7.39 -2.00 10.95
N ILE A 171 -7.53 -1.18 11.98
CA ILE A 171 -7.11 0.23 11.95
C ILE A 171 -6.22 0.53 13.13
N GLY A 172 -5.07 1.14 12.88
CA GLY A 172 -4.14 1.64 13.90
C GLY A 172 -3.54 2.98 13.48
N ARG A 173 -4.04 4.07 14.07
CA ARG A 173 -3.59 5.42 13.70
C ARG A 173 -3.77 6.42 14.83
N GLY A 174 -2.95 7.49 14.82
CA GLY A 174 -3.07 8.64 15.70
C GLY A 174 -2.89 9.96 14.96
N GLY A 175 -3.41 11.06 15.50
CA GLY A 175 -3.20 12.40 14.94
C GLY A 175 -4.40 13.33 15.06
N PRO A 176 -4.35 14.50 14.40
CA PRO A 176 -5.43 15.49 14.41
C PRO A 176 -6.78 14.91 13.96
N ASN A 177 -7.86 15.34 14.60
CA ASN A 177 -9.24 14.93 14.28
C ASN A 177 -9.52 13.42 14.35
N LEU A 178 -8.67 12.66 15.09
CA LEU A 178 -8.72 11.19 15.18
C LEU A 178 -10.11 10.68 15.58
N ILE A 179 -10.71 11.23 16.65
CA ILE A 179 -12.00 10.75 17.18
C ILE A 179 -13.09 10.89 16.12
N ARG A 180 -13.13 12.02 15.43
CA ARG A 180 -14.12 12.26 14.37
C ARG A 180 -13.89 11.32 13.18
N GLY A 181 -12.63 11.11 12.79
CA GLY A 181 -12.27 10.18 11.72
C GLY A 181 -12.64 8.74 12.06
N MET A 182 -12.33 8.29 13.28
CA MET A 182 -12.69 6.95 13.75
C MET A 182 -14.20 6.74 13.82
N SER A 183 -14.96 7.73 14.27
CA SER A 183 -16.43 7.65 14.30
C SER A 183 -16.99 7.45 12.89
N TYR A 184 -16.56 8.28 11.93
CA TYR A 184 -17.03 8.18 10.55
C TYR A 184 -16.69 6.82 9.91
N MET A 185 -15.47 6.35 10.12
CA MET A 185 -15.04 5.03 9.63
C MET A 185 -15.84 3.90 10.28
N ARG A 186 -16.02 3.92 11.62
CA ARG A 186 -16.81 2.93 12.34
C ARG A 186 -18.23 2.86 11.81
N ASP A 187 -18.92 4.02 11.71
CA ASP A 187 -20.29 4.08 11.23
C ASP A 187 -20.41 3.51 9.80
N THR A 188 -19.40 3.74 8.96
CA THR A 188 -19.34 3.16 7.62
C THR A 188 -19.17 1.64 7.67
N LEU A 189 -18.26 1.12 8.50
CA LEU A 189 -18.02 -0.32 8.62
C LEU A 189 -19.23 -1.06 9.20
N GLU A 190 -19.92 -0.47 10.17
CA GLU A 190 -21.17 -1.00 10.74
C GLU A 190 -22.29 -1.05 9.70
N ASN A 191 -22.46 0.02 8.89
CA ASN A 191 -23.42 0.05 7.80
C ASN A 191 -23.13 -1.00 6.71
N LEU A 192 -21.85 -1.26 6.44
CA LEU A 192 -21.41 -2.30 5.51
C LEU A 192 -21.41 -3.71 6.15
N LYS A 193 -21.70 -3.82 7.45
CA LYS A 193 -21.67 -5.06 8.25
C LYS A 193 -20.30 -5.77 8.22
N LEU A 194 -19.24 -5.00 8.08
CA LEU A 194 -17.88 -5.51 8.10
C LEU A 194 -17.37 -5.68 9.52
N PRO A 195 -16.76 -6.81 9.87
CA PRO A 195 -16.04 -6.94 11.12
C PRO A 195 -14.80 -6.06 11.12
N TYR A 196 -14.54 -5.41 12.26
CA TYR A 196 -13.40 -4.52 12.38
C TYR A 196 -12.79 -4.49 13.77
N LYS A 197 -11.55 -4.02 13.85
CA LYS A 197 -10.87 -3.65 15.10
C LYS A 197 -10.15 -2.32 14.91
N ILE A 198 -10.46 -1.37 15.79
CA ILE A 198 -9.79 -0.07 15.84
C ILE A 198 -8.90 -0.02 17.07
N PHE A 199 -7.63 0.28 16.88
CA PHE A 199 -6.64 0.50 17.92
C PHE A 199 -6.45 2.00 18.14
N GLY A 200 -6.24 2.40 19.38
CA GLY A 200 -5.92 3.77 19.75
C GLY A 200 -4.46 4.12 19.44
N HIS A 201 -4.14 5.39 19.63
CA HIS A 201 -2.78 5.92 19.42
C HIS A 201 -1.73 5.40 20.42
N ASP A 202 -2.18 4.73 21.47
CA ASP A 202 -1.30 4.16 22.53
C ASP A 202 -0.85 2.72 22.19
N SER A 203 -1.41 2.10 21.15
CA SER A 203 -1.04 0.76 20.76
C SER A 203 0.28 0.76 19.98
N ALA A 204 1.19 -0.14 20.34
CA ALA A 204 2.42 -0.32 19.59
C ALA A 204 2.12 -0.81 18.16
N MET A 205 2.77 -0.25 17.16
CA MET A 205 2.53 -0.60 15.77
C MET A 205 2.74 -2.10 15.50
N SER A 206 3.76 -2.69 16.10
CA SER A 206 4.04 -4.12 16.00
C SER A 206 2.91 -5.01 16.54
N GLU A 207 2.24 -4.58 17.62
CA GLU A 207 1.08 -5.30 18.17
C GLU A 207 -0.10 -5.24 17.19
N VAL A 208 -0.34 -4.09 16.58
CA VAL A 208 -1.41 -3.92 15.58
C VAL A 208 -1.14 -4.76 14.35
N VAL A 209 0.12 -4.82 13.87
CA VAL A 209 0.52 -5.70 12.77
C VAL A 209 0.32 -7.17 13.14
N ASN A 210 0.76 -7.59 14.31
CA ASN A 210 0.57 -8.98 14.77
C ASN A 210 -0.92 -9.34 14.87
N TYR A 211 -1.76 -8.42 15.31
CA TYR A 211 -3.21 -8.62 15.30
C TYR A 211 -3.75 -8.82 13.86
N ALA A 212 -3.33 -7.99 12.91
CA ALA A 212 -3.74 -8.11 11.51
C ALA A 212 -3.29 -9.46 10.89
N LEU A 213 -2.08 -9.92 11.20
CA LEU A 213 -1.57 -11.23 10.78
C LEU A 213 -2.40 -12.39 11.37
N ASN A 214 -2.77 -12.31 12.64
CA ASN A 214 -3.61 -13.33 13.30
C ASN A 214 -5.02 -13.36 12.67
N ILE A 215 -5.59 -12.20 12.36
CA ILE A 215 -6.87 -12.12 11.65
C ILE A 215 -6.77 -12.72 10.24
N ASP A 216 -5.69 -12.43 9.52
CA ASP A 216 -5.47 -12.99 8.19
C ASP A 216 -5.42 -14.53 8.22
N MET A 217 -4.66 -15.10 9.19
CA MET A 217 -4.61 -16.55 9.39
C MET A 217 -5.96 -17.14 9.78
N TRP A 218 -6.77 -16.44 10.57
CA TRP A 218 -8.13 -16.85 10.90
C TRP A 218 -9.04 -16.80 9.66
N MET A 219 -8.92 -15.75 8.86
CA MET A 219 -9.68 -15.59 7.61
C MET A 219 -9.36 -16.69 6.60
N GLU A 220 -8.10 -17.13 6.51
CA GLU A 220 -7.69 -18.25 5.64
C GLU A 220 -8.35 -19.58 6.01
N LYS A 221 -8.65 -19.80 7.28
CA LYS A 221 -9.29 -21.03 7.78
C LYS A 221 -10.81 -20.93 7.64
N ASP A 222 -11.43 -20.34 8.64
CA ASP A 222 -12.90 -20.34 8.79
C ASP A 222 -13.51 -18.94 8.70
N GLY A 223 -12.70 -17.90 8.98
CA GLY A 223 -13.18 -16.53 9.14
C GLY A 223 -13.82 -15.98 7.88
N ARG A 224 -13.21 -16.22 6.72
CA ARG A 224 -13.75 -15.71 5.45
C ARG A 224 -15.14 -16.25 5.15
N LYS A 225 -15.41 -17.52 5.50
CA LYS A 225 -16.73 -18.12 5.37
C LYS A 225 -17.73 -17.50 6.34
N GLN A 226 -17.34 -17.35 7.61
CA GLN A 226 -18.19 -16.73 8.63
C GLN A 226 -18.54 -15.28 8.29
N VAL A 227 -17.57 -14.49 7.81
CA VAL A 227 -17.82 -13.10 7.36
C VAL A 227 -18.71 -13.09 6.11
N ALA A 228 -18.52 -14.01 5.16
CA ALA A 228 -19.39 -14.11 3.99
C ALA A 228 -20.84 -14.40 4.38
N GLU A 229 -21.06 -15.32 5.31
CA GLU A 229 -22.39 -15.66 5.84
C GLU A 229 -23.04 -14.46 6.53
N SER A 230 -22.28 -13.70 7.34
CA SER A 230 -22.79 -12.49 8.00
C SER A 230 -23.17 -11.38 7.02
N LEU A 231 -22.53 -11.34 5.86
CA LEU A 231 -22.84 -10.41 4.75
C LEU A 231 -23.96 -10.90 3.84
N GLY A 232 -24.51 -12.09 4.09
CA GLY A 232 -25.54 -12.70 3.24
C GLY A 232 -25.02 -13.23 1.89
N ILE A 233 -23.70 -13.44 1.78
CA ILE A 233 -23.08 -13.99 0.58
C ILE A 233 -23.24 -15.52 0.60
N THR A 234 -24.25 -16.04 -0.11
CA THR A 234 -24.49 -17.49 -0.22
C THR A 234 -23.55 -18.14 -1.22
N ALA A 235 -23.21 -19.41 -1.00
CA ALA A 235 -22.30 -20.20 -1.85
C ALA A 235 -22.75 -20.32 -3.34
N GLY A 236 -24.00 -19.98 -3.66
CA GLY A 236 -24.56 -20.00 -5.02
C GLY A 236 -24.17 -18.80 -5.89
N ALA A 237 -23.70 -17.69 -5.30
CA ALA A 237 -23.33 -16.48 -6.03
C ALA A 237 -21.95 -16.56 -6.76
N LYS A 238 -21.21 -17.65 -6.58
CA LYS A 238 -19.88 -17.85 -7.19
C LYS A 238 -19.87 -17.92 -8.73
N LYS A 239 -21.02 -18.08 -9.40
CA LYS A 239 -21.09 -18.22 -10.87
C LYS A 239 -21.16 -16.90 -11.65
N ALA A 240 -21.44 -15.77 -11.01
CA ALA A 240 -21.62 -14.49 -11.71
C ALA A 240 -20.38 -13.57 -11.72
N ILE A 241 -19.30 -13.91 -11.01
CA ILE A 241 -18.18 -13.00 -10.73
C ILE A 241 -16.85 -13.46 -11.37
N GLY A 242 -16.87 -14.58 -12.09
CA GLY A 242 -15.66 -15.23 -12.65
C GLY A 242 -15.48 -15.12 -14.15
N ALA A 243 -16.14 -14.19 -14.84
CA ALA A 243 -15.96 -14.02 -16.29
C ALA A 243 -16.15 -12.54 -16.68
N LYS A 244 -15.09 -11.75 -16.61
CA LYS A 244 -14.75 -10.71 -17.59
C LYS A 244 -13.39 -10.16 -17.24
#